data_78205fc97fcffc4830fd400e20cf98b2
#
_entry.id   78205fc97fcffc4830fd400e20cf98b2
#
_cell.length_a   1.000
_cell.length_b   1.000
_cell.length_c   1.000
_cell.angle_alpha   90.00
_cell.angle_beta   90.00
_cell.angle_gamma   90.00
#
_symmetry.space_group_name_H-M   'P 1'
#
loop_
_entity.id
_entity.type
_entity.pdbx_description
1 polymer ?
#
loop_
_entity_poly.entity_id
_entity_poly.type
_entity_poly.pdbx_seq_one_letter_code
_entity_poly.pdbx_strand_id
1 'polypeptide(L)'
;MENYILLKESKELQELSKQLGFTRTLFLDKDFVLIKAISKKDLLKKINQAKRKITIFKAESEELLRFALEKSPVNIVYGMETINYKDSVHFVRGGLDQIMCRIAKDKGKTIAFSFSELLKSRNRGQLIARIKLNIKLCKMYKVKTVFTNFSSKKMEMRSAKDLKSFWTFLNKN
;
A
#
# COMPACT_ATOMS: atom_id res chain seq x y z
N MET A 1 -12.83 -4.57 -8.52
CA MET A 1 -11.52 -4.22 -7.90
C MET A 1 -11.58 -2.77 -7.46
N GLU A 2 -11.26 -2.48 -6.21
CA GLU A 2 -11.18 -1.10 -5.72
C GLU A 2 -9.87 -0.45 -6.17
N ASN A 3 -9.95 0.83 -6.51
CA ASN A 3 -8.81 1.63 -6.93
C ASN A 3 -8.62 2.80 -5.96
N TYR A 4 -7.39 2.98 -5.47
CA TYR A 4 -7.00 4.12 -4.65
C TYR A 4 -6.11 5.03 -5.46
N ILE A 5 -6.48 6.32 -5.56
CA ILE A 5 -5.77 7.32 -6.35
C ILE A 5 -5.32 8.46 -5.42
N LEU A 6 -4.04 8.82 -5.49
CA LEU A 6 -3.43 9.91 -4.71
C LEU A 6 -3.66 11.28 -5.37
N LEU A 7 -4.78 11.44 -6.04
CA LEU A 7 -5.23 12.69 -6.64
C LEU A 7 -6.59 13.07 -6.05
N LYS A 8 -6.87 14.36 -6.01
CA LYS A 8 -8.19 14.86 -5.65
C LYS A 8 -9.20 14.50 -6.72
N GLU A 9 -10.43 14.28 -6.32
CA GLU A 9 -11.51 13.93 -7.25
C GLU A 9 -11.73 15.02 -8.31
N SER A 10 -11.94 14.59 -9.54
CA SER A 10 -12.44 15.41 -10.64
C SER A 10 -13.34 14.58 -11.55
N LYS A 11 -14.24 15.23 -12.30
CA LYS A 11 -15.11 14.54 -13.27
C LYS A 11 -14.29 13.71 -14.26
N GLU A 12 -13.22 14.30 -14.79
CA GLU A 12 -12.30 13.63 -15.72
C GLU A 12 -11.67 12.36 -15.11
N LEU A 13 -11.23 12.38 -13.84
CA LEU A 13 -10.68 11.21 -13.18
C LEU A 13 -11.72 10.15 -12.89
N GLN A 14 -12.96 10.54 -12.62
CA GLN A 14 -14.07 9.59 -12.46
C GLN A 14 -14.37 8.87 -13.78
N GLU A 15 -14.46 9.62 -14.88
CA GLU A 15 -14.69 9.07 -16.22
C GLU A 15 -13.55 8.15 -16.65
N LEU A 16 -12.30 8.59 -16.50
CA LEU A 16 -11.12 7.78 -16.76
C LEU A 16 -11.13 6.48 -15.95
N SER A 17 -11.46 6.54 -14.66
CA SER A 17 -11.53 5.35 -13.80
C SER A 17 -12.60 4.36 -14.29
N LYS A 18 -13.76 4.85 -14.75
CA LYS A 18 -14.80 4.01 -15.34
C LYS A 18 -14.33 3.36 -16.64
N GLN A 19 -13.69 4.14 -17.54
CA GLN A 19 -13.12 3.63 -18.79
C GLN A 19 -12.05 2.57 -18.53
N LEU A 20 -11.26 2.72 -17.47
CA LEU A 20 -10.26 1.73 -17.04
C LEU A 20 -10.88 0.49 -16.33
N GLY A 21 -12.22 0.41 -16.22
CA GLY A 21 -12.94 -0.75 -15.73
C GLY A 21 -12.98 -0.90 -14.22
N PHE A 22 -12.78 0.17 -13.44
CA PHE A 22 -12.93 0.11 -11.99
C PHE A 22 -14.38 0.25 -11.55
N THR A 23 -14.82 -0.64 -10.67
CA THR A 23 -16.16 -0.58 -10.06
C THR A 23 -16.27 0.48 -8.99
N ARG A 24 -15.17 0.77 -8.30
CA ARG A 24 -15.08 1.77 -7.24
C ARG A 24 -13.70 2.41 -7.24
N THR A 25 -13.65 3.73 -7.26
CA THR A 25 -12.42 4.51 -7.11
C THR A 25 -12.54 5.42 -5.90
N LEU A 26 -11.51 5.40 -5.09
CA LEU A 26 -11.36 6.18 -3.86
C LEU A 26 -10.31 7.27 -4.10
N PHE A 27 -10.65 8.50 -3.74
CA PHE A 27 -9.86 9.69 -4.01
C PHE A 27 -9.26 10.26 -2.73
N LEU A 28 -8.05 10.80 -2.86
CA LEU A 28 -7.35 11.49 -1.78
C LEU A 28 -8.20 12.67 -1.24
N ASP A 29 -8.15 12.89 0.06
CA ASP A 29 -8.82 13.93 0.83
C ASP A 29 -10.37 13.83 0.84
N LYS A 30 -10.98 13.10 -0.08
CA LYS A 30 -12.42 12.82 -0.07
C LYS A 30 -12.72 11.55 0.72
N ASP A 31 -12.20 10.41 0.26
CA ASP A 31 -12.54 9.08 0.78
C ASP A 31 -11.51 8.59 1.80
N PHE A 32 -10.27 8.99 1.63
CA PHE A 32 -9.17 8.62 2.53
C PHE A 32 -8.16 9.75 2.71
N VAL A 33 -7.34 9.63 3.75
CA VAL A 33 -6.20 10.53 4.02
C VAL A 33 -4.91 9.72 3.93
N LEU A 34 -3.96 10.23 3.16
CA LEU A 34 -2.60 9.69 3.09
C LEU A 34 -1.75 10.32 4.19
N ILE A 35 -1.21 9.47 5.06
CA ILE A 35 -0.35 9.88 6.16
C ILE A 35 1.09 9.46 5.86
N LYS A 36 1.98 10.46 5.92
CA LYS A 36 3.43 10.28 6.03
C LYS A 36 3.85 10.87 7.38
N ALA A 37 4.70 10.19 8.10
CA ALA A 37 5.10 10.61 9.45
C ALA A 37 6.60 10.39 9.66
N ILE A 38 7.22 11.31 10.37
CA ILE A 38 8.65 11.26 10.74
C ILE A 38 8.86 10.74 12.15
N SER A 39 7.78 10.67 12.96
CA SER A 39 7.81 10.16 14.33
C SER A 39 6.47 9.54 14.72
N LYS A 40 6.47 8.74 15.80
CA LYS A 40 5.26 8.15 16.39
C LYS A 40 4.24 9.22 16.81
N LYS A 41 4.72 10.32 17.41
CA LYS A 41 3.87 11.44 17.84
C LYS A 41 3.23 12.15 16.64
N ASP A 42 4.01 12.39 15.57
CA ASP A 42 3.52 12.98 14.33
C ASP A 42 2.48 12.09 13.66
N LEU A 43 2.70 10.76 13.62
CA LEU A 43 1.74 9.80 13.11
C LEU A 43 0.40 9.89 13.82
N LEU A 44 0.40 9.81 15.15
CA LEU A 44 -0.85 9.90 15.95
C LEU A 44 -1.55 11.23 15.78
N LYS A 45 -0.82 12.35 15.75
CA LYS A 45 -1.39 13.69 15.50
C LYS A 45 -2.13 13.73 14.16
N LYS A 46 -1.50 13.27 13.09
CA LYS A 46 -2.10 13.27 11.75
C LYS A 46 -3.31 12.33 11.64
N ILE A 47 -3.27 11.17 12.29
CA ILE A 47 -4.41 10.26 12.34
C ILE A 47 -5.61 10.92 13.03
N ASN A 48 -5.39 11.58 14.17
CA ASN A 48 -6.46 12.27 14.90
C ASN A 48 -7.10 13.40 14.08
N GLN A 49 -6.31 14.05 13.21
CA GLN A 49 -6.79 15.08 12.29
C GLN A 49 -7.62 14.52 11.13
N ALA A 50 -7.50 13.23 10.82
CA ALA A 50 -8.16 12.58 9.68
C ALA A 50 -9.69 12.40 9.84
N LYS A 51 -10.29 12.74 10.99
CA LYS A 51 -11.74 12.82 11.24
C LYS A 51 -12.57 11.66 10.65
N ARG A 52 -12.39 10.43 11.13
CA ARG A 52 -13.16 9.24 10.70
C ARG A 52 -13.00 8.79 9.24
N LYS A 53 -12.13 9.41 8.45
CA LYS A 53 -11.80 8.92 7.10
C LYS A 53 -10.91 7.67 7.18
N ILE A 54 -10.90 6.89 6.11
CA ILE A 54 -9.95 5.80 5.95
C ILE A 54 -8.54 6.41 6.01
N THR A 55 -7.71 5.91 6.91
CA THR A 55 -6.33 6.36 7.06
C THR A 55 -5.38 5.38 6.39
N ILE A 56 -4.60 5.87 5.44
CA ILE A 56 -3.58 5.10 4.72
C ILE A 56 -2.21 5.64 5.12
N PHE A 57 -1.39 4.80 5.69
CA PHE A 57 -0.01 5.16 6.09
C PHE A 57 1.01 4.66 5.08
N LYS A 58 1.85 5.55 4.56
CA LYS A 58 3.04 5.16 3.79
C LYS A 58 4.19 4.91 4.76
N ALA A 59 4.67 3.67 4.79
CA ALA A 59 5.77 3.28 5.64
C ALA A 59 7.11 3.79 5.08
N GLU A 60 7.88 4.52 5.90
CA GLU A 60 9.19 5.06 5.54
C GLU A 60 10.31 4.54 6.47
N SER A 61 9.95 3.85 7.57
CA SER A 61 10.89 3.14 8.45
C SER A 61 10.24 1.92 9.09
N GLU A 62 11.05 0.93 9.46
CA GLU A 62 10.58 -0.30 10.11
C GLU A 62 9.97 0.00 11.49
N GLU A 63 10.55 0.93 12.25
CA GLU A 63 10.04 1.32 13.56
C GLU A 63 8.63 1.94 13.46
N LEU A 64 8.43 2.86 12.52
CA LEU A 64 7.12 3.48 12.31
C LEU A 64 6.11 2.52 11.71
N LEU A 65 6.55 1.60 10.83
CA LEU A 65 5.72 0.54 10.30
C LEU A 65 5.18 -0.34 11.43
N ARG A 66 6.07 -0.83 12.31
CA ARG A 66 5.67 -1.66 13.46
C ARG A 66 4.73 -0.90 14.40
N PHE A 67 5.05 0.34 14.72
CA PHE A 67 4.18 1.18 15.56
C PHE A 67 2.81 1.42 14.91
N ALA A 68 2.77 1.67 13.60
CA ALA A 68 1.52 1.86 12.86
C ALA A 68 0.63 0.62 12.92
N LEU A 69 1.21 -0.58 12.77
CA LEU A 69 0.47 -1.84 12.85
C LEU A 69 -0.01 -2.14 14.27
N GLU A 70 0.84 -1.93 15.28
CA GLU A 70 0.60 -2.36 16.66
C GLU A 70 -0.24 -1.38 17.46
N LYS A 71 0.09 -0.07 17.41
CA LYS A 71 -0.38 0.94 18.37
C LYS A 71 -1.15 2.10 17.74
N SER A 72 -1.41 2.08 16.45
CA SER A 72 -2.14 3.16 15.80
C SER A 72 -3.49 2.69 15.22
N PRO A 73 -4.49 3.57 15.10
CA PRO A 73 -5.78 3.26 14.47
C PRO A 73 -5.74 3.37 12.93
N VAL A 74 -4.57 3.30 12.31
CA VAL A 74 -4.42 3.28 10.86
C VAL A 74 -5.16 2.09 10.24
N ASN A 75 -5.81 2.27 9.09
CA ASN A 75 -6.58 1.21 8.43
C ASN A 75 -5.73 0.40 7.43
N ILE A 76 -4.94 1.11 6.61
CA ILE A 76 -4.17 0.53 5.52
C ILE A 76 -2.72 1.00 5.63
N VAL A 77 -1.78 0.09 5.41
CA VAL A 77 -0.34 0.40 5.37
C VAL A 77 0.24 -0.06 4.03
N TYR A 78 1.10 0.76 3.40
CA TYR A 78 1.78 0.41 2.16
C TYR A 78 3.20 0.97 2.12
N GLY A 79 3.98 0.56 1.12
CA GLY A 79 5.34 1.07 0.88
C GLY A 79 6.43 0.41 1.71
N MET A 80 6.13 -0.63 2.52
CA MET A 80 7.10 -1.31 3.36
C MET A 80 8.24 -1.95 2.55
N GLU A 81 8.00 -2.33 1.33
CA GLU A 81 8.99 -2.89 0.41
C GLU A 81 10.06 -1.90 -0.04
N THR A 82 9.84 -0.60 0.20
CA THR A 82 10.78 0.48 -0.16
C THR A 82 11.60 1.01 1.01
N ILE A 83 11.34 0.56 2.24
CA ILE A 83 12.01 1.05 3.46
C ILE A 83 13.53 0.79 3.40
N ASN A 84 13.92 -0.42 2.99
CA ASN A 84 15.31 -0.80 2.93
C ASN A 84 15.90 -0.54 1.53
N TYR A 85 16.95 0.27 1.45
CA TYR A 85 17.59 0.60 0.18
C TYR A 85 18.27 -0.62 -0.46
N LYS A 86 18.93 -1.46 0.34
CA LYS A 86 19.64 -2.65 -0.11
C LYS A 86 19.13 -3.91 0.59
N ASP A 87 19.09 -5.01 -0.15
CA ASP A 87 18.89 -6.34 0.43
C ASP A 87 20.17 -6.81 1.12
N SER A 88 20.03 -7.81 1.99
CA SER A 88 21.18 -8.54 2.51
C SER A 88 21.76 -9.44 1.43
N VAL A 89 23.03 -9.83 1.57
CA VAL A 89 23.66 -10.85 0.72
C VAL A 89 22.90 -12.20 0.77
N HIS A 90 22.27 -12.49 1.92
CA HIS A 90 21.65 -13.79 2.19
C HIS A 90 20.12 -13.78 2.11
N PHE A 91 19.47 -12.61 2.12
CA PHE A 91 18.01 -12.53 2.13
C PHE A 91 17.45 -11.23 1.59
N VAL A 92 16.26 -11.32 1.00
CA VAL A 92 15.48 -10.18 0.51
C VAL A 92 14.83 -9.45 1.69
N ARG A 93 14.93 -8.13 1.74
CA ARG A 93 14.33 -7.28 2.78
C ARG A 93 12.98 -6.73 2.32
N GLY A 94 11.92 -7.50 2.55
CA GLY A 94 10.54 -7.10 2.20
C GLY A 94 9.96 -5.96 3.05
N GLY A 95 10.51 -5.74 4.24
CA GLY A 95 10.00 -4.76 5.20
C GLY A 95 8.92 -5.32 6.15
N LEU A 96 8.31 -6.47 5.84
CA LEU A 96 7.44 -7.21 6.75
C LEU A 96 8.18 -8.41 7.34
N ASP A 97 7.82 -8.72 8.58
CA ASP A 97 8.20 -9.95 9.27
C ASP A 97 6.96 -10.73 9.74
N GLN A 98 7.19 -11.91 10.31
CA GLN A 98 6.13 -12.78 10.83
C GLN A 98 5.34 -12.12 11.98
N ILE A 99 6.02 -11.39 12.85
CA ILE A 99 5.41 -10.73 14.00
C ILE A 99 4.50 -9.60 13.52
N MET A 100 4.98 -8.77 12.60
CA MET A 100 4.20 -7.68 11.98
C MET A 100 2.96 -8.21 11.27
N CYS A 101 3.06 -9.35 10.57
CA CYS A 101 1.92 -9.98 9.92
C CYS A 101 0.87 -10.48 10.94
N ARG A 102 1.28 -11.10 12.05
CA ARG A 102 0.37 -11.50 13.12
C ARG A 102 -0.35 -10.28 13.71
N ILE A 103 0.40 -9.23 14.06
CA ILE A 103 -0.17 -7.97 14.58
C ILE A 103 -1.16 -7.38 13.57
N ALA A 104 -0.80 -7.30 12.29
CA ALA A 104 -1.68 -6.78 11.24
C ALA A 104 -2.99 -7.58 11.15
N LYS A 105 -2.93 -8.92 11.24
CA LYS A 105 -4.09 -9.80 11.25
C LYS A 105 -4.96 -9.56 12.47
N ASP A 106 -4.37 -9.56 13.68
CA ASP A 106 -5.11 -9.42 14.95
C ASP A 106 -5.76 -8.04 15.10
N LYS A 107 -5.10 -7.01 14.58
CA LYS A 107 -5.63 -5.63 14.56
C LYS A 107 -6.51 -5.31 13.36
N GLY A 108 -6.78 -6.27 12.48
CA GLY A 108 -7.61 -6.08 11.29
C GLY A 108 -7.04 -5.08 10.28
N LYS A 109 -5.71 -4.89 10.25
CA LYS A 109 -5.04 -3.99 9.31
C LYS A 109 -5.00 -4.58 7.91
N THR A 110 -5.02 -3.70 6.91
CA THR A 110 -4.84 -4.10 5.51
C THR A 110 -3.45 -3.70 5.04
N ILE A 111 -2.74 -4.62 4.41
CA ILE A 111 -1.48 -4.36 3.73
C ILE A 111 -1.76 -4.08 2.26
N ALA A 112 -1.31 -2.94 1.75
CA ALA A 112 -1.52 -2.56 0.38
C ALA A 112 -0.19 -2.50 -0.39
N PHE A 113 -0.27 -2.81 -1.69
CA PHE A 113 0.85 -2.72 -2.62
C PHE A 113 0.51 -1.77 -3.75
N SER A 114 1.47 -0.92 -4.11
CA SER A 114 1.31 0.16 -5.08
C SER A 114 1.88 -0.21 -6.44
N PHE A 115 1.05 -0.15 -7.50
CA PHE A 115 1.54 -0.29 -8.86
C PHE A 115 2.39 0.93 -9.29
N SER A 116 2.02 2.14 -8.85
CA SER A 116 2.79 3.35 -9.17
C SER A 116 4.21 3.35 -8.58
N GLU A 117 4.41 2.76 -7.41
CA GLU A 117 5.77 2.59 -6.85
C GLU A 117 6.63 1.67 -7.74
N LEU A 118 6.02 0.61 -8.31
CA LEU A 118 6.70 -0.25 -9.29
C LEU A 118 7.07 0.51 -10.57
N LEU A 119 6.18 1.35 -11.09
CA LEU A 119 6.47 2.17 -12.28
C LEU A 119 7.63 3.14 -12.04
N LYS A 120 7.71 3.74 -10.86
CA LYS A 120 8.72 4.73 -10.48
C LYS A 120 10.06 4.10 -10.09
N SER A 121 10.06 2.83 -9.73
CA SER A 121 11.26 2.15 -9.25
C SER A 121 12.31 2.01 -10.35
N ARG A 122 13.56 2.36 -10.02
CA ARG A 122 14.74 2.10 -10.87
C ARG A 122 15.11 0.61 -10.88
N ASN A 123 14.86 -0.10 -9.80
CA ASN A 123 15.11 -1.54 -9.68
C ASN A 123 13.79 -2.30 -9.48
N ARG A 124 13.04 -2.46 -10.59
CA ARG A 124 11.73 -3.14 -10.57
C ARG A 124 11.83 -4.61 -10.18
N GLY A 125 12.88 -5.30 -10.62
CA GLY A 125 13.07 -6.72 -10.30
C GLY A 125 13.20 -6.96 -8.79
N GLN A 126 14.02 -6.17 -8.10
CA GLN A 126 14.17 -6.22 -6.66
C GLN A 126 12.85 -5.89 -5.94
N LEU A 127 12.15 -4.85 -6.40
CA LEU A 127 10.89 -4.45 -5.80
C LEU A 127 9.81 -5.53 -5.96
N ILE A 128 9.74 -6.18 -7.14
CA ILE A 128 8.84 -7.32 -7.38
C ILE A 128 9.18 -8.48 -6.44
N ALA A 129 10.45 -8.82 -6.26
CA ALA A 129 10.86 -9.88 -5.35
C ALA A 129 10.43 -9.60 -3.90
N ARG A 130 10.59 -8.35 -3.43
CA ARG A 130 10.17 -7.91 -2.10
C ARG A 130 8.64 -7.97 -1.94
N ILE A 131 7.88 -7.50 -2.93
CA ILE A 131 6.42 -7.59 -2.93
C ILE A 131 5.97 -9.05 -2.88
N LYS A 132 6.56 -9.95 -3.69
CA LYS A 132 6.23 -11.38 -3.66
C LYS A 132 6.50 -12.02 -2.29
N LEU A 133 7.61 -11.67 -1.65
CA LEU A 133 7.92 -12.09 -0.29
C LEU A 133 6.84 -11.63 0.71
N ASN A 134 6.47 -10.35 0.67
CA ASN A 134 5.44 -9.78 1.53
C ASN A 134 4.06 -10.42 1.28
N ILE A 135 3.70 -10.68 0.01
CA ILE A 135 2.46 -11.38 -0.33
C ILE A 135 2.46 -12.79 0.26
N LYS A 136 3.58 -13.51 0.16
CA LYS A 136 3.72 -14.86 0.73
C LYS A 136 3.52 -14.83 2.25
N LEU A 137 4.14 -13.89 2.96
CA LEU A 137 3.95 -13.69 4.39
C LEU A 137 2.48 -13.36 4.71
N CYS A 138 1.88 -12.39 4.01
CA CYS A 138 0.49 -12.02 4.22
C CYS A 138 -0.48 -13.20 4.03
N LYS A 139 -0.25 -14.05 3.03
CA LYS A 139 -1.05 -15.27 2.81
C LYS A 139 -0.89 -16.25 3.97
N MET A 140 0.34 -16.50 4.40
CA MET A 140 0.65 -17.44 5.51
C MET A 140 -0.07 -17.02 6.80
N TYR A 141 -0.11 -15.73 7.10
CA TYR A 141 -0.75 -15.18 8.30
C TYR A 141 -2.18 -14.70 8.08
N LYS A 142 -2.77 -14.94 6.90
CA LYS A 142 -4.15 -14.54 6.54
C LYS A 142 -4.42 -13.04 6.74
N VAL A 143 -3.43 -12.20 6.42
CA VAL A 143 -3.54 -10.74 6.45
C VAL A 143 -4.30 -10.27 5.21
N LYS A 144 -5.23 -9.34 5.38
CA LYS A 144 -5.94 -8.71 4.25
C LYS A 144 -4.97 -7.90 3.40
N THR A 145 -5.00 -8.16 2.09
CA THR A 145 -4.13 -7.47 1.13
C THR A 145 -4.92 -6.76 0.05
N VAL A 146 -4.39 -5.64 -0.43
CA VAL A 146 -4.93 -4.89 -1.57
C VAL A 146 -3.78 -4.54 -2.52
N PHE A 147 -4.01 -4.72 -3.82
CA PHE A 147 -3.13 -4.23 -4.88
C PHE A 147 -3.88 -3.19 -5.70
N THR A 148 -3.30 -2.00 -5.87
CA THR A 148 -3.99 -0.85 -6.46
C THR A 148 -3.02 0.12 -7.16
N ASN A 149 -3.56 1.07 -7.90
CA ASN A 149 -2.74 2.06 -8.60
C ASN A 149 -1.91 2.92 -7.64
N PHE A 150 -2.49 3.53 -6.62
CA PHE A 150 -1.87 4.59 -5.81
C PHE A 150 -1.17 5.65 -6.68
N SER A 151 -1.79 5.99 -7.80
CA SER A 151 -1.23 6.91 -8.78
C SER A 151 -1.29 8.35 -8.28
N SER A 152 -0.19 9.07 -8.44
CA SER A 152 -0.08 10.51 -8.21
C SER A 152 -0.21 11.35 -9.48
N LYS A 153 -0.27 10.68 -10.65
CA LYS A 153 -0.47 11.29 -11.97
C LYS A 153 -1.42 10.41 -12.78
N LYS A 154 -2.23 11.01 -13.69
CA LYS A 154 -3.13 10.27 -14.58
C LYS A 154 -2.43 9.20 -15.41
N MET A 155 -1.24 9.52 -15.94
CA MET A 155 -0.43 8.61 -16.75
C MET A 155 0.07 7.35 -16.02
N GLU A 156 0.04 7.34 -14.69
CA GLU A 156 0.43 6.19 -13.87
C GLU A 156 -0.71 5.18 -13.70
N MET A 157 -1.94 5.56 -14.04
CA MET A 157 -3.10 4.68 -13.91
C MET A 157 -3.04 3.55 -14.93
N ARG A 158 -3.43 2.36 -14.49
CA ARG A 158 -3.59 1.17 -15.34
C ARG A 158 -5.00 0.62 -15.16
N SER A 159 -5.44 -0.15 -16.16
CA SER A 159 -6.78 -0.73 -16.14
C SER A 159 -6.95 -1.75 -15.00
N ALA A 160 -8.19 -1.96 -14.58
CA ALA A 160 -8.53 -2.97 -13.59
C ALA A 160 -8.12 -4.38 -14.07
N LYS A 161 -8.23 -4.64 -15.39
CA LYS A 161 -7.82 -5.90 -16.02
C LYS A 161 -6.32 -6.11 -15.90
N ASP A 162 -5.50 -5.10 -16.22
CA ASP A 162 -4.05 -5.19 -16.15
C ASP A 162 -3.58 -5.38 -14.70
N LEU A 163 -4.14 -4.61 -13.76
CA LEU A 163 -3.82 -4.77 -12.35
C LEU A 163 -4.20 -6.17 -11.82
N LYS A 164 -5.36 -6.70 -12.24
CA LYS A 164 -5.78 -8.06 -11.86
C LYS A 164 -4.84 -9.12 -12.43
N SER A 165 -4.44 -9.00 -13.69
CA SER A 165 -3.51 -9.92 -14.33
C SER A 165 -2.15 -9.88 -13.65
N PHE A 166 -1.64 -8.68 -13.36
CA PHE A 166 -0.36 -8.51 -12.67
C PHE A 166 -0.41 -8.99 -11.22
N TRP A 167 -1.52 -8.75 -10.52
CA TRP A 167 -1.74 -9.29 -9.19
C TRP A 167 -1.74 -10.83 -9.17
N THR A 168 -2.36 -11.44 -10.18
CA THR A 168 -2.34 -12.91 -10.35
C THR A 168 -0.90 -13.40 -10.56
N PHE A 169 -0.10 -12.70 -11.38
CA PHE A 169 1.31 -13.01 -11.57
C PHE A 169 2.13 -12.92 -10.27
N LEU A 170 1.93 -11.85 -9.48
CA LEU A 170 2.61 -11.67 -8.19
C LEU A 170 2.26 -12.78 -7.18
N ASN A 171 1.05 -13.32 -7.27
CA ASN A 171 0.52 -14.36 -6.40
C ASN A 171 0.87 -15.79 -6.82
N LYS A 172 1.40 -15.99 -8.02
CA LYS A 172 1.92 -17.29 -8.44
C LYS A 172 3.22 -17.57 -7.67
N ASN A 173 3.28 -18.75 -7.09
CA ASN A 173 4.49 -19.30 -6.44
C ASN A 173 5.60 -19.53 -7.47
#